data_5f1a69e1de4391a717c1a12073e7faa2
#
_entry.id   5f1a69e1de4391a717c1a12073e7faa2
#
_cell.length_a   1.000
_cell.length_b   1.000
_cell.length_c   1.000
_cell.angle_alpha   90.00
_cell.angle_beta   90.00
_cell.angle_gamma   90.00
#
_symmetry.space_group_name_H-M   'P 1'
#
loop_
_entity.id
_entity.type
_entity.pdbx_description
1 polymer ?
#
loop_
_entity_poly.entity_id
_entity_poly.type
_entity_poly.pdbx_seq_one_letter_code
_entity_poly.pdbx_strand_id
1 'polypeptide(L)'
;MRRSDVDAGAYAATVLPLPASEGGGFLASAVELPGCAATGDTETEALEELRDAIRSWVKTAREFGDEIPPPASKHRYSGKFVVRVPTSLHRSLALRAGVEGVSLNQLVSTLLSGGVAASTNDRRKRKAA
;
A
#
# COMPACT_ATOMS: atom_id res chain seq x y z
N MET A 1 0.92 30.06 0.49
CA MET A 1 1.09 28.62 0.50
C MET A 1 0.77 28.04 -0.87
N ARG A 2 1.74 27.49 -1.50
CA ARG A 2 1.58 26.98 -2.86
C ARG A 2 0.90 25.62 -2.86
N ARG A 3 -0.25 25.56 -3.48
CA ARG A 3 -0.99 24.29 -3.66
C ARG A 3 -0.25 23.29 -4.55
N SER A 4 0.86 23.72 -5.15
CA SER A 4 1.55 22.97 -6.19
C SER A 4 2.65 22.05 -5.66
N ASP A 5 3.05 22.20 -4.41
CA ASP A 5 4.20 21.44 -3.90
C ASP A 5 3.76 20.14 -3.27
N VAL A 6 3.60 19.10 -4.14
CA VAL A 6 3.48 17.75 -3.67
C VAL A 6 4.86 17.25 -3.31
N ASP A 7 5.01 16.79 -2.09
CA ASP A 7 6.26 16.17 -1.64
C ASP A 7 6.37 14.77 -2.27
N ALA A 8 7.09 14.68 -3.37
CA ALA A 8 7.29 13.43 -4.09
C ALA A 8 7.97 12.37 -3.21
N GLY A 9 8.82 12.79 -2.27
CA GLY A 9 9.49 11.89 -1.35
C GLY A 9 8.60 11.32 -0.26
N ALA A 10 7.39 11.86 -0.07
CA ALA A 10 6.45 11.36 0.93
C ALA A 10 5.64 10.14 0.45
N TYR A 11 5.56 9.92 -0.86
CA TYR A 11 4.87 8.75 -1.40
C TYR A 11 5.68 7.48 -1.17
N ALA A 12 4.98 6.40 -0.84
CA ALA A 12 5.62 5.10 -0.64
C ALA A 12 6.09 4.55 -1.99
N ALA A 13 7.30 3.99 -2.02
CA ALA A 13 7.87 3.43 -3.23
C ALA A 13 8.20 1.96 -3.06
N THR A 14 8.01 1.19 -4.11
CA THR A 14 8.56 -0.15 -4.23
C THR A 14 9.66 -0.14 -5.27
N VAL A 15 10.74 -0.89 -5.02
CA VAL A 15 11.86 -1.02 -5.96
C VAL A 15 12.07 -2.50 -6.22
N LEU A 16 12.05 -2.88 -7.49
CA LEU A 16 12.20 -4.27 -7.91
C LEU A 16 13.32 -4.38 -8.95
N PRO A 17 14.18 -5.41 -8.87
CA PRO A 17 15.13 -5.66 -9.95
C PRO A 17 14.38 -6.15 -11.19
N LEU A 18 14.81 -5.70 -12.36
CA LEU A 18 14.28 -6.14 -13.63
C LEU A 18 15.20 -7.22 -14.22
N PRO A 19 14.61 -8.30 -14.77
CA PRO A 19 15.42 -9.31 -15.46
C PRO A 19 16.04 -8.73 -16.73
N ALA A 20 17.16 -9.33 -17.16
CA ALA A 20 17.84 -8.87 -18.37
C ALA A 20 16.94 -8.89 -19.62
N SER A 21 15.97 -9.80 -19.66
CA SER A 21 14.96 -9.88 -20.74
C SER A 21 14.06 -8.65 -20.82
N GLU A 22 13.93 -7.92 -19.71
CA GLU A 22 13.12 -6.68 -19.62
C GLU A 22 13.99 -5.43 -19.54
N GLY A 23 15.28 -5.54 -19.90
CA GLY A 23 16.20 -4.42 -19.95
C GLY A 23 17.14 -4.31 -18.78
N GLY A 24 17.01 -5.15 -17.75
CA GLY A 24 17.85 -5.07 -16.55
C GLY A 24 17.54 -3.83 -15.70
N GLY A 25 18.43 -3.56 -14.74
CA GLY A 25 18.24 -2.43 -13.83
C GLY A 25 17.16 -2.62 -12.81
N PHE A 26 16.50 -1.52 -12.44
CA PHE A 26 15.48 -1.51 -11.39
C PHE A 26 14.23 -0.74 -11.82
N LEU A 27 13.08 -1.19 -11.34
CA LEU A 27 11.80 -0.49 -11.50
C LEU A 27 11.37 0.04 -10.14
N ALA A 28 11.12 1.34 -10.06
CA ALA A 28 10.54 1.98 -8.89
C ALA A 28 9.10 2.38 -9.20
N SER A 29 8.19 2.13 -8.27
CA SER A 29 6.76 2.44 -8.43
C SER A 29 6.23 3.18 -7.21
N ALA A 30 5.38 4.18 -7.44
CA ALA A 30 4.68 4.87 -6.37
C ALA A 30 3.43 4.06 -5.99
N VAL A 31 3.35 3.65 -4.73
CA VAL A 31 2.27 2.76 -4.26
C VAL A 31 0.89 3.41 -4.37
N GLU A 32 0.78 4.68 -4.01
CA GLU A 32 -0.50 5.40 -3.97
C GLU A 32 -0.95 5.95 -5.32
N LEU A 33 -0.05 6.02 -6.31
CA LEU A 33 -0.33 6.62 -7.62
C LEU A 33 -0.36 5.54 -8.71
N PRO A 34 -1.55 5.13 -9.16
CA PRO A 34 -1.67 4.06 -10.16
C PRO A 34 -0.90 4.37 -11.45
N GLY A 35 -0.09 3.44 -11.89
CA GLY A 35 0.67 3.58 -13.13
C GLY A 35 1.90 4.49 -13.04
N CYS A 36 2.19 5.06 -11.89
CA CYS A 36 3.35 5.93 -11.71
C CYS A 36 4.59 5.10 -11.39
N ALA A 37 5.49 4.99 -12.36
CA ALA A 37 6.70 4.18 -12.23
C ALA A 37 7.84 4.77 -13.06
N ALA A 38 9.05 4.38 -12.71
CA ALA A 38 10.26 4.79 -13.43
C ALA A 38 11.33 3.72 -13.31
N THR A 39 12.29 3.73 -14.20
CA THR A 39 13.39 2.77 -14.21
C THR A 39 14.73 3.48 -14.02
N GLY A 40 15.72 2.73 -13.60
CA GLY A 40 17.10 3.21 -13.48
C GLY A 40 18.07 2.04 -13.46
N ASP A 41 19.33 2.32 -13.69
CA ASP A 41 20.39 1.29 -13.66
C ASP A 41 20.72 0.86 -12.23
N THR A 42 20.49 1.76 -11.27
CA THR A 42 20.65 1.49 -9.83
C THR A 42 19.35 1.78 -9.11
N GLU A 43 19.22 1.29 -7.88
CA GLU A 43 18.06 1.56 -7.04
C GLU A 43 17.89 3.06 -6.78
N THR A 44 18.99 3.75 -6.49
CA THR A 44 19.00 5.20 -6.25
C THR A 44 18.54 5.96 -7.47
N GLU A 45 19.05 5.60 -8.65
CA GLU A 45 18.65 6.23 -9.91
C GLU A 45 17.16 6.03 -10.20
N ALA A 46 16.67 4.79 -10.02
CA ALA A 46 15.24 4.49 -10.22
C ALA A 46 14.36 5.34 -9.28
N LEU A 47 14.77 5.52 -8.02
CA LEU A 47 14.03 6.34 -7.06
C LEU A 47 14.06 7.83 -7.43
N GLU A 48 15.18 8.34 -7.91
CA GLU A 48 15.28 9.73 -8.37
C GLU A 48 14.37 9.98 -9.57
N GLU A 49 14.40 9.07 -10.55
CA GLU A 49 13.52 9.12 -11.71
C GLU A 49 12.04 9.00 -11.30
N LEU A 50 11.74 8.20 -10.28
CA LEU A 50 10.39 8.08 -9.76
C LEU A 50 9.88 9.40 -9.20
N ARG A 51 10.71 10.16 -8.50
CA ARG A 51 10.30 11.48 -7.97
C ARG A 51 9.88 12.43 -9.10
N ASP A 52 10.60 12.42 -10.20
CA ASP A 52 10.23 13.21 -11.38
C ASP A 52 8.92 12.68 -12.00
N ALA A 53 8.76 11.37 -12.05
CA ALA A 53 7.53 10.75 -12.54
C ALA A 53 6.33 11.10 -11.66
N ILE A 54 6.51 11.16 -10.36
CA ILE A 54 5.45 11.57 -9.41
C ILE A 54 5.03 13.02 -9.69
N ARG A 55 5.98 13.93 -9.87
CA ARG A 55 5.68 15.34 -10.16
C ARG A 55 4.90 15.47 -11.47
N SER A 56 5.30 14.73 -12.49
CA SER A 56 4.60 14.70 -13.79
C SER A 56 3.20 14.12 -13.64
N TRP A 57 3.06 13.03 -12.89
CA TRP A 57 1.77 12.38 -12.65
C TRP A 57 0.79 13.34 -11.97
N VAL A 58 1.25 14.03 -10.93
CA VAL A 58 0.44 15.00 -10.18
C VAL A 58 0.07 16.19 -11.05
N LYS A 59 1.00 16.70 -11.85
CA LYS A 59 0.75 17.79 -12.79
C LYS A 59 -0.35 17.41 -13.81
N THR A 60 -0.25 16.23 -14.37
CA THR A 60 -1.23 15.72 -15.33
C THR A 60 -2.61 15.54 -14.67
N ALA A 61 -2.65 14.97 -13.49
CA ALA A 61 -3.90 14.81 -12.75
C ALA A 61 -4.59 16.15 -12.49
N ARG A 62 -3.84 17.18 -12.12
CA ARG A 62 -4.37 18.51 -11.90
C ARG A 62 -4.92 19.14 -13.20
N GLU A 63 -4.22 18.96 -14.30
CA GLU A 63 -4.67 19.48 -15.62
C GLU A 63 -6.01 18.87 -16.03
N PHE A 64 -6.24 17.60 -15.71
CA PHE A 64 -7.48 16.90 -16.03
C PHE A 64 -8.54 16.98 -14.92
N GLY A 65 -8.25 17.66 -13.81
CA GLY A 65 -9.17 17.77 -12.70
C GLY A 65 -9.37 16.48 -11.92
N ASP A 66 -8.44 15.54 -12.06
CA ASP A 66 -8.49 14.27 -11.33
C ASP A 66 -8.09 14.44 -9.88
N GLU A 67 -8.62 13.55 -9.04
CA GLU A 67 -8.24 13.50 -7.63
C GLU A 67 -6.83 12.97 -7.47
N ILE A 68 -6.05 13.62 -6.60
CA ILE A 68 -4.67 13.22 -6.32
C ILE A 68 -4.66 12.47 -5.00
N PRO A 69 -4.36 11.14 -5.00
CA PRO A 69 -4.25 10.39 -3.76
C PRO A 69 -3.17 10.98 -2.86
N PRO A 70 -3.45 11.20 -1.57
CA PRO A 70 -2.43 11.70 -0.64
C PRO A 70 -1.37 10.65 -0.35
N PRO A 71 -0.15 11.06 0.02
CA PRO A 71 0.86 10.10 0.46
C PRO A 71 0.39 9.32 1.69
N ALA A 72 0.65 8.00 1.71
CA ALA A 72 0.29 7.15 2.83
C ALA A 72 0.92 7.64 4.15
N SER A 73 2.12 8.19 4.09
CA SER A 73 2.82 8.74 5.24
C SER A 73 2.10 9.93 5.89
N LYS A 74 1.26 10.64 5.13
CA LYS A 74 0.47 11.79 5.61
C LYS A 74 -1.00 11.44 5.81
N HIS A 75 -1.40 10.21 5.48
CA HIS A 75 -2.77 9.77 5.66
C HIS A 75 -3.05 9.48 7.13
N ARG A 76 -4.15 10.05 7.62
CA ARG A 76 -4.61 9.76 8.99
C ARG A 76 -5.61 8.63 8.97
N TYR A 77 -5.29 7.59 9.71
CA TYR A 77 -6.15 6.43 9.84
C TYR A 77 -6.99 6.56 11.10
N SER A 78 -8.31 6.48 10.95
CA SER A 78 -9.24 6.61 12.07
C SER A 78 -9.35 5.36 12.94
N GLY A 79 -8.92 4.22 12.40
CA GLY A 79 -9.16 2.91 13.01
C GLY A 79 -10.54 2.35 12.68
N LYS A 80 -11.32 3.06 11.86
CA LYS A 80 -12.68 2.62 11.47
C LYS A 80 -12.77 2.45 9.97
N PHE A 81 -13.20 1.27 9.55
CA PHE A 81 -13.48 0.97 8.14
C PHE A 81 -14.55 -0.13 8.07
N VAL A 82 -15.19 -0.25 6.93
CA VAL A 82 -16.26 -1.23 6.73
C VAL A 82 -15.79 -2.31 5.77
N VAL A 83 -16.02 -3.56 6.16
CA VAL A 83 -15.72 -4.73 5.31
C VAL A 83 -17.02 -5.49 5.08
N ARG A 84 -17.26 -5.88 3.84
CA ARG A 84 -18.39 -6.74 3.47
C ARG A 84 -17.89 -8.18 3.33
N VAL A 85 -18.51 -9.10 4.04
CA VAL A 85 -18.17 -10.51 4.03
C VAL A 85 -19.38 -11.34 3.65
N PRO A 86 -19.19 -12.60 3.20
CA PRO A 86 -20.33 -13.50 2.99
C PRO A 86 -21.15 -13.68 4.25
N THR A 87 -22.47 -13.85 4.10
CA THR A 87 -23.39 -14.01 5.22
C THR A 87 -23.01 -15.18 6.13
N SER A 88 -22.52 -16.26 5.56
CA SER A 88 -22.07 -17.43 6.31
C SER A 88 -20.89 -17.12 7.22
N LEU A 89 -19.94 -16.30 6.75
CA LEU A 89 -18.80 -15.86 7.56
C LEU A 89 -19.25 -14.93 8.67
N HIS A 90 -20.15 -14.00 8.39
CA HIS A 90 -20.72 -13.12 9.42
C HIS A 90 -21.36 -13.92 10.55
N ARG A 91 -22.15 -14.94 10.18
CA ARG A 91 -22.78 -15.84 11.16
C ARG A 91 -21.74 -16.58 12.01
N SER A 92 -20.74 -17.14 11.37
CA SER A 92 -19.68 -17.87 12.07
C SER A 92 -18.95 -16.99 13.07
N LEU A 93 -18.63 -15.77 12.66
CA LEU A 93 -17.96 -14.81 13.54
C LEU A 93 -18.83 -14.42 14.73
N ALA A 94 -20.11 -14.15 14.49
CA ALA A 94 -21.06 -13.77 15.56
C ALA A 94 -21.22 -14.90 16.58
N LEU A 95 -21.36 -16.15 16.10
CA LEU A 95 -21.47 -17.32 16.98
C LEU A 95 -20.20 -17.52 17.82
N ARG A 96 -19.05 -17.40 17.20
CA ARG A 96 -17.77 -17.54 17.90
C ARG A 96 -17.57 -16.45 18.93
N ALA A 97 -17.91 -15.21 18.62
CA ALA A 97 -17.85 -14.11 19.57
C ALA A 97 -18.74 -14.37 20.80
N GLY A 98 -19.94 -14.90 20.57
CA GLY A 98 -20.86 -15.27 21.64
C GLY A 98 -20.28 -16.36 22.53
N VAL A 99 -19.68 -17.40 21.96
CA VAL A 99 -19.04 -18.49 22.72
C VAL A 99 -17.87 -17.98 23.54
N GLU A 100 -17.05 -17.11 22.97
CA GLU A 100 -15.87 -16.55 23.65
C GLU A 100 -16.22 -15.43 24.63
N GLY A 101 -17.45 -14.92 24.62
CA GLY A 101 -17.88 -13.85 25.49
C GLY A 101 -17.27 -12.49 25.16
N VAL A 102 -16.92 -12.26 23.91
CA VAL A 102 -16.36 -10.99 23.41
C VAL A 102 -17.29 -10.37 22.36
N SER A 103 -17.09 -9.08 22.09
CA SER A 103 -17.84 -8.43 21.01
C SER A 103 -17.36 -8.91 19.64
N LEU A 104 -18.24 -8.81 18.63
CA LEU A 104 -17.88 -9.15 17.26
C LEU A 104 -16.67 -8.31 16.81
N ASN A 105 -16.66 -7.02 17.12
CA ASN A 105 -15.54 -6.14 16.78
C ASN A 105 -14.23 -6.57 17.44
N GLN A 106 -14.26 -6.97 18.70
CA GLN A 106 -13.09 -7.49 19.41
C GLN A 106 -12.55 -8.76 18.76
N LEU A 107 -13.43 -9.70 18.45
CA LEU A 107 -13.05 -10.94 17.80
C LEU A 107 -12.41 -10.68 16.45
N VAL A 108 -13.04 -9.85 15.61
CA VAL A 108 -12.54 -9.51 14.27
C VAL A 108 -11.19 -8.80 14.36
N SER A 109 -11.05 -7.85 15.28
CA SER A 109 -9.78 -7.15 15.50
C SER A 109 -8.65 -8.11 15.86
N THR A 110 -8.91 -9.05 16.76
CA THR A 110 -7.94 -10.08 17.17
C THR A 110 -7.54 -10.98 16.01
N LEU A 111 -8.52 -11.44 15.22
CA LEU A 111 -8.26 -12.31 14.07
C LEU A 111 -7.46 -11.59 13.00
N LEU A 112 -7.79 -10.33 12.70
CA LEU A 112 -7.06 -9.53 11.73
C LEU A 112 -5.62 -9.28 12.18
N SER A 113 -5.42 -8.94 13.44
CA SER A 113 -4.07 -8.75 14.01
C SER A 113 -3.23 -10.01 13.88
N GLY A 114 -3.82 -11.15 14.22
CA GLY A 114 -3.16 -12.46 14.07
C GLY A 114 -2.83 -12.79 12.62
N GLY A 115 -3.74 -12.50 11.71
CA GLY A 115 -3.54 -12.73 10.28
C GLY A 115 -2.41 -11.88 9.70
N VAL A 116 -2.33 -10.62 10.08
CA VAL A 116 -1.24 -9.72 9.64
C VAL A 116 0.10 -10.22 10.18
N ALA A 117 0.18 -10.58 11.45
CA ALA A 117 1.40 -11.11 12.06
C ALA A 117 1.85 -12.43 11.42
N ALA A 118 0.93 -13.36 11.16
CA ALA A 118 1.21 -14.64 10.52
C ALA A 118 1.73 -14.45 9.09
N SER A 119 1.12 -13.55 8.32
CA SER A 119 1.54 -13.23 6.96
C SER A 119 2.97 -12.69 6.92
N THR A 120 3.35 -11.82 7.85
CA THR A 120 4.70 -11.28 7.97
C THR A 120 5.70 -12.38 8.32
N ASN A 121 5.36 -13.27 9.25
CA ASN A 121 6.23 -14.38 9.65
C ASN A 121 6.46 -15.37 8.51
N ASP A 122 5.44 -15.68 7.72
CA ASP A 122 5.57 -16.57 6.56
C ASP A 122 6.53 -16.01 5.52
N ARG A 123 6.48 -14.72 5.27
CA ARG A 123 7.41 -14.06 4.35
C ARG A 123 8.86 -14.16 4.83
N ARG A 124 9.09 -13.98 6.13
CA ARG A 124 10.42 -14.11 6.73
C ARG A 124 10.95 -15.55 6.62
N LYS A 125 10.12 -16.53 6.87
CA LYS A 125 10.47 -17.95 6.75
C LYS A 125 10.85 -18.32 5.31
N ARG A 126 10.11 -17.83 4.32
CA ARG A 126 10.40 -18.05 2.90
C ARG A 126 11.74 -17.46 2.47
N LYS A 127 12.11 -16.30 3.01
CA LYS A 127 13.41 -15.66 2.74
C LYS A 127 14.57 -16.36 3.41
N ALA A 128 14.35 -17.02 4.55
CA ALA A 128 15.39 -17.75 5.30
C ALA A 128 15.65 -19.15 4.76
N ALA A 129 14.80 -19.69 3.90
CA ALA A 129 14.95 -21.05 3.34
C ALA A 129 15.87 -21.09 2.14
#